data_df1a61bff6c2b7661972ce5477e7ed55
#
_entry.id   df1a61bff6c2b7661972ce5477e7ed55
#
_cell.length_a   1.000
_cell.length_b   1.000
_cell.length_c   1.000
_cell.angle_alpha   90.00
_cell.angle_beta   90.00
_cell.angle_gamma   90.00
#
_symmetry.space_group_name_H-M   'P 1'
#
loop_
_entity.id
_entity.type
_entity.pdbx_description
1 polymer ?
#
loop_
_entity_poly.entity_id
_entity_poly.type
_entity_poly.pdbx_seq_one_letter_code
_entity_poly.pdbx_strand_id
1 'polypeptide(L)'
;YYESGTGRGMGFRDSCQDLLGFVHLIPERARERIIDIASTQFPDGSAYHQYQPLTKQGNLDVGSGFNDDPLWLIAAVAAYIKETGDYGILEEQVPFDCKKGSEVPLFEHLDKSFHYTVTHLGPHKLPLIGRADWNDCLNLNCFSSEPGESFQTTGPSEGPVAESVFIAGMFVKYGKEF
;
A
#
# COMPACT_ATOMS: atom_id res chain seq x y z
N TYR A 1 4.08 -12.72 6.98
CA TYR A 1 4.74 -13.19 5.73
C TYR A 1 6.11 -12.55 5.56
N TYR A 2 7.14 -13.34 5.25
CA TYR A 2 8.52 -12.88 5.06
C TYR A 2 9.16 -13.60 3.89
N GLU A 3 9.69 -12.86 2.93
CA GLU A 3 10.50 -13.40 1.84
C GLU A 3 11.99 -13.21 2.12
N SER A 4 12.76 -14.27 1.96
CA SER A 4 14.22 -14.22 2.07
C SER A 4 14.87 -13.85 0.74
N GLY A 5 16.02 -13.18 0.81
CA GLY A 5 16.79 -12.76 -0.36
C GLY A 5 17.22 -11.30 -0.31
N THR A 6 18.09 -10.90 -1.22
CA THR A 6 18.56 -9.51 -1.31
C THR A 6 17.41 -8.58 -1.70
N GLY A 7 17.14 -7.59 -0.85
CA GLY A 7 16.07 -6.62 -1.04
C GLY A 7 14.66 -7.16 -0.76
N ARG A 8 14.54 -8.42 -0.33
CA ARG A 8 13.27 -9.01 0.08
C ARG A 8 13.02 -8.80 1.57
N GLY A 9 11.78 -9.03 2.01
CA GLY A 9 11.42 -8.83 3.40
C GLY A 9 9.95 -9.12 3.67
N MET A 10 9.35 -8.34 4.55
CA MET A 10 7.92 -8.39 4.81
C MET A 10 7.17 -7.56 3.77
N GLY A 11 6.13 -8.13 3.17
CA GLY A 11 5.26 -7.41 2.25
C GLY A 11 4.36 -6.41 3.00
N PHE A 12 4.24 -5.20 2.48
CA PHE A 12 3.29 -4.21 3.00
C PHE A 12 1.85 -4.71 2.85
N ARG A 13 1.47 -5.02 1.63
CA ARG A 13 0.18 -5.61 1.27
C ARG A 13 -0.09 -6.90 2.05
N ASP A 14 0.87 -7.84 2.04
CA ASP A 14 0.72 -9.14 2.67
C ASP A 14 0.50 -8.99 4.18
N SER A 15 1.23 -8.08 4.83
CA SER A 15 1.05 -7.80 6.25
C SER A 15 -0.33 -7.23 6.57
N CYS A 16 -0.87 -6.36 5.71
CA CYS A 16 -2.23 -5.86 5.86
C CYS A 16 -3.27 -6.97 5.66
N GLN A 17 -3.07 -7.85 4.66
CA GLN A 17 -3.95 -8.99 4.42
C GLN A 17 -3.92 -10.01 5.56
N ASP A 18 -2.74 -10.34 6.08
CA ASP A 18 -2.60 -11.20 7.26
C ASP A 18 -3.37 -10.63 8.45
N LEU A 19 -3.29 -9.31 8.65
CA LEU A 19 -4.00 -8.61 9.72
C LEU A 19 -5.52 -8.79 9.60
N LEU A 20 -6.09 -8.72 8.39
CA LEU A 20 -7.51 -8.99 8.16
C LEU A 20 -7.92 -10.39 8.63
N GLY A 21 -6.99 -11.35 8.58
CA GLY A 21 -7.22 -12.73 8.99
C GLY A 21 -7.20 -12.94 10.52
N PHE A 22 -6.49 -12.10 11.28
CA PHE A 22 -6.33 -12.32 12.72
C PHE A 22 -6.85 -11.20 13.63
N VAL A 23 -7.30 -10.08 13.09
CA VAL A 23 -7.73 -8.90 13.88
C VAL A 23 -8.77 -9.23 14.94
N HIS A 24 -9.67 -10.16 14.67
CA HIS A 24 -10.72 -10.60 15.60
C HIS A 24 -10.20 -11.54 16.71
N LEU A 25 -9.00 -12.10 16.56
CA LEU A 25 -8.40 -13.03 17.54
C LEU A 25 -7.49 -12.30 18.55
N ILE A 26 -6.68 -11.37 18.07
CA ILE A 26 -5.68 -10.67 18.87
C ILE A 26 -5.61 -9.19 18.46
N PRO A 27 -6.66 -8.40 18.72
CA PRO A 27 -6.76 -7.02 18.23
C PRO A 27 -5.63 -6.12 18.76
N GLU A 28 -5.09 -6.36 19.93
CA GLU A 28 -3.96 -5.60 20.47
C GLU A 28 -2.71 -5.73 19.57
N ARG A 29 -2.45 -6.95 19.09
CA ARG A 29 -1.35 -7.19 18.14
C ARG A 29 -1.65 -6.62 16.77
N ALA A 30 -2.91 -6.63 16.36
CA ALA A 30 -3.33 -5.99 15.12
C ALA A 30 -3.07 -4.48 15.18
N ARG A 31 -3.37 -3.83 16.29
CA ARG A 31 -3.08 -2.40 16.53
C ARG A 31 -1.60 -2.08 16.42
N GLU A 32 -0.76 -2.82 17.15
CA GLU A 32 0.70 -2.67 17.10
C GLU A 32 1.20 -2.84 15.64
N ARG A 33 0.67 -3.81 14.94
CA ARG A 33 1.08 -4.12 13.57
C ARG A 33 0.65 -3.05 12.57
N ILE A 34 -0.53 -2.45 12.72
CA ILE A 34 -0.98 -1.31 11.90
C ILE A 34 0.00 -0.15 12.01
N ILE A 35 0.35 0.25 13.23
CA ILE A 35 1.29 1.34 13.47
C ILE A 35 2.66 1.03 12.84
N ASP A 36 3.12 -0.20 12.99
CA ASP A 36 4.38 -0.67 12.43
C ASP A 36 4.40 -0.61 10.89
N ILE A 37 3.33 -1.07 10.23
CA ILE A 37 3.20 -1.02 8.77
C ILE A 37 3.10 0.43 8.29
N ALA A 38 2.24 1.25 8.91
CA ALA A 38 2.06 2.64 8.54
C ALA A 38 3.37 3.44 8.62
N SER A 39 4.24 3.12 9.58
CA SER A 39 5.54 3.78 9.72
C SER A 39 6.47 3.59 8.52
N THR A 40 6.21 2.61 7.67
CA THR A 40 7.00 2.33 6.45
C THR A 40 6.46 3.05 5.20
N GLN A 41 5.32 3.73 5.31
CA GLN A 41 4.73 4.52 4.23
C GLN A 41 5.53 5.78 3.94
N PHE A 42 5.52 6.24 2.68
CA PHE A 42 6.15 7.48 2.27
C PHE A 42 5.20 8.69 2.40
N PRO A 43 5.76 9.93 2.48
CA PRO A 43 4.94 11.14 2.63
C PRO A 43 3.99 11.42 1.46
N ASP A 44 4.23 10.84 0.29
CA ASP A 44 3.35 10.95 -0.89
C ASP A 44 2.17 9.97 -0.85
N GLY A 45 2.16 9.05 0.12
CA GLY A 45 1.13 8.02 0.29
C GLY A 45 1.50 6.67 -0.31
N SER A 46 2.56 6.56 -1.09
CA SER A 46 3.10 5.28 -1.54
C SER A 46 3.79 4.53 -0.39
N ALA A 47 4.21 3.29 -0.63
CA ALA A 47 4.87 2.48 0.38
C ALA A 47 5.97 1.62 -0.22
N TYR A 48 6.87 1.11 0.62
CA TYR A 48 7.66 -0.05 0.25
C TYR A 48 6.74 -1.24 0.04
N HIS A 49 6.81 -1.86 -1.13
CA HIS A 49 6.11 -3.13 -1.34
C HIS A 49 6.66 -4.22 -0.42
N GLN A 50 7.99 -4.22 -0.18
CA GLN A 50 8.65 -5.09 0.78
C GLN A 50 9.70 -4.31 1.58
N TYR A 51 9.80 -4.61 2.87
CA TYR A 51 10.74 -3.97 3.79
C TYR A 51 11.33 -4.97 4.79
N GLN A 52 12.53 -4.69 5.28
CA GLN A 52 13.18 -5.51 6.32
C GLN A 52 12.56 -5.21 7.69
N PRO A 53 12.17 -6.22 8.47
CA PRO A 53 11.42 -6.00 9.71
C PRO A 53 12.21 -5.26 10.80
N LEU A 54 13.53 -5.39 10.80
CA LEU A 54 14.39 -4.76 11.82
C LEU A 54 14.74 -3.31 11.46
N THR A 55 15.07 -3.04 10.21
CA THR A 55 15.49 -1.70 9.76
C THR A 55 14.33 -0.86 9.25
N LYS A 56 13.20 -1.48 8.94
CA LYS A 56 12.03 -0.86 8.30
C LYS A 56 12.32 -0.25 6.93
N GLN A 57 13.44 -0.62 6.33
CA GLN A 57 13.85 -0.12 5.02
C GLN A 57 13.64 -1.19 3.95
N GLY A 58 13.15 -0.78 2.81
CA GLY A 58 12.98 -1.59 1.60
C GLY A 58 13.99 -1.25 0.53
N ASN A 59 13.87 -1.93 -0.59
CA ASN A 59 14.63 -1.63 -1.80
C ASN A 59 13.67 -1.04 -2.84
N LEU A 60 13.85 0.23 -3.15
CA LEU A 60 12.98 0.96 -4.09
C LEU A 60 13.03 0.40 -5.51
N ASP A 61 14.16 -0.21 -5.91
CA ASP A 61 14.31 -0.76 -7.27
C ASP A 61 13.46 -2.01 -7.51
N VAL A 62 13.20 -2.80 -6.45
CA VAL A 62 12.44 -4.06 -6.54
C VAL A 62 11.20 -4.08 -5.66
N GLY A 63 11.09 -3.18 -4.72
CA GLY A 63 10.06 -3.20 -3.68
C GLY A 63 9.29 -1.88 -3.56
N SER A 64 8.92 -1.23 -4.67
CA SER A 64 8.10 -0.01 -4.66
C SER A 64 7.25 0.10 -5.92
N GLY A 65 6.30 1.05 -5.93
CA GLY A 65 5.50 1.37 -7.11
C GLY A 65 4.35 0.39 -7.38
N PHE A 66 3.94 -0.38 -6.38
CA PHE A 66 2.73 -1.20 -6.43
C PHE A 66 1.56 -0.36 -5.96
N ASN A 67 0.71 0.08 -6.88
CA ASN A 67 -0.28 1.12 -6.59
C ASN A 67 -1.50 0.64 -5.81
N ASP A 68 -1.60 -0.66 -5.54
CA ASP A 68 -2.59 -1.21 -4.62
C ASP A 68 -2.16 -1.14 -3.14
N ASP A 69 -0.84 -1.12 -2.85
CA ASP A 69 -0.31 -1.14 -1.48
C ASP A 69 -0.97 -0.10 -0.55
N PRO A 70 -1.10 1.19 -0.92
CA PRO A 70 -1.70 2.18 -0.05
C PRO A 70 -3.11 1.86 0.42
N LEU A 71 -3.93 1.28 -0.45
CA LEU A 71 -5.33 0.96 -0.14
C LEU A 71 -5.47 -0.19 0.87
N TRP A 72 -4.48 -1.06 0.96
CA TRP A 72 -4.48 -2.13 1.94
C TRP A 72 -4.33 -1.62 3.38
N LEU A 73 -3.65 -0.47 3.58
CA LEU A 73 -3.58 0.16 4.90
C LEU A 73 -4.96 0.65 5.35
N ILE A 74 -5.74 1.26 4.45
CA ILE A 74 -7.12 1.66 4.75
C ILE A 74 -7.96 0.44 5.12
N ALA A 75 -7.83 -0.66 4.36
CA ALA A 75 -8.54 -1.91 4.64
C ALA A 75 -8.22 -2.46 6.04
N ALA A 76 -6.94 -2.46 6.41
CA ALA A 76 -6.47 -2.97 7.70
C ALA A 76 -7.01 -2.13 8.87
N VAL A 77 -6.91 -0.81 8.78
CA VAL A 77 -7.40 0.11 9.81
C VAL A 77 -8.92 0.03 9.94
N ALA A 78 -9.65 0.02 8.82
CA ALA A 78 -11.10 -0.10 8.81
C ALA A 78 -11.56 -1.42 9.47
N ALA A 79 -10.89 -2.54 9.16
CA ALA A 79 -11.19 -3.83 9.78
C ALA A 79 -10.94 -3.79 11.30
N TYR A 80 -9.83 -3.19 11.73
CA TYR A 80 -9.52 -3.04 13.15
C TYR A 80 -10.58 -2.21 13.89
N ILE A 81 -10.95 -1.05 13.35
CA ILE A 81 -11.97 -0.18 13.98
C ILE A 81 -13.33 -0.88 14.03
N LYS A 82 -13.72 -1.60 12.99
CA LYS A 82 -14.97 -2.36 12.98
C LYS A 82 -15.01 -3.46 14.04
N GLU A 83 -13.89 -4.11 14.29
CA GLU A 83 -13.79 -5.18 15.28
C GLU A 83 -13.78 -4.63 16.70
N THR A 84 -13.07 -3.51 16.93
CA THR A 84 -12.76 -3.03 18.29
C THR A 84 -13.55 -1.81 18.74
N GLY A 85 -14.01 -0.99 17.80
CA GLY A 85 -14.54 0.34 18.09
C GLY A 85 -13.49 1.36 18.52
N ASP A 86 -12.20 1.03 18.44
CA ASP A 86 -11.09 1.90 18.83
C ASP A 86 -10.78 2.94 17.74
N TYR A 87 -11.49 4.05 17.74
CA TYR A 87 -11.19 5.21 16.91
C TYR A 87 -9.94 5.97 17.38
N GLY A 88 -9.47 5.73 18.60
CA GLY A 88 -8.27 6.37 19.15
C GLY A 88 -7.01 6.02 18.36
N ILE A 89 -6.99 4.91 17.62
CA ILE A 89 -5.89 4.55 16.75
C ILE A 89 -5.60 5.63 15.69
N LEU A 90 -6.62 6.36 15.25
CA LEU A 90 -6.48 7.40 14.21
C LEU A 90 -5.64 8.60 14.66
N GLU A 91 -5.54 8.83 15.97
CA GLU A 91 -4.77 9.92 16.58
C GLU A 91 -3.31 9.53 16.89
N GLU A 92 -2.97 8.25 16.73
CA GLU A 92 -1.61 7.79 16.98
C GLU A 92 -0.59 8.48 16.08
N GLN A 93 0.49 8.97 16.68
CA GLN A 93 1.54 9.67 15.97
C GLN A 93 2.50 8.68 15.32
N VAL A 94 2.49 8.62 14.00
CA VAL A 94 3.23 7.65 13.20
C VAL A 94 4.18 8.39 12.24
N PRO A 95 5.47 8.05 12.18
CA PRO A 95 6.39 8.68 11.24
C PRO A 95 6.20 8.15 9.82
N PHE A 96 6.51 8.95 8.82
CA PHE A 96 6.72 8.48 7.45
C PHE A 96 8.14 7.95 7.27
N ASP A 97 8.28 6.82 6.56
CA ASP A 97 9.56 6.18 6.23
C ASP A 97 10.46 5.98 7.47
N CYS A 98 9.82 5.73 8.62
CA CYS A 98 10.45 5.61 9.94
C CYS A 98 11.35 6.79 10.33
N LYS A 99 11.17 7.95 9.72
CA LYS A 99 12.00 9.15 9.95
C LYS A 99 11.50 9.92 11.17
N LYS A 100 12.34 10.00 12.19
CA LYS A 100 12.06 10.80 13.38
C LYS A 100 11.81 12.27 12.99
N GLY A 101 10.73 12.85 13.53
CA GLY A 101 10.32 14.22 13.26
C GLY A 101 9.35 14.37 12.09
N SER A 102 8.89 13.25 11.49
CA SER A 102 7.85 13.22 10.47
C SER A 102 6.53 12.65 10.98
N GLU A 103 6.39 12.52 12.30
CA GLU A 103 5.21 11.94 12.93
C GLU A 103 3.97 12.78 12.68
N VAL A 104 2.92 12.14 12.22
CA VAL A 104 1.58 12.72 12.02
C VAL A 104 0.53 11.71 12.52
N PRO A 105 -0.72 12.14 12.76
CA PRO A 105 -1.78 11.19 13.09
C PRO A 105 -1.94 10.09 12.03
N LEU A 106 -2.23 8.87 12.45
CA LEU A 106 -2.49 7.75 11.53
C LEU A 106 -3.56 8.10 10.49
N PHE A 107 -4.54 8.93 10.85
CA PHE A 107 -5.54 9.41 9.90
C PHE A 107 -4.92 10.08 8.68
N GLU A 108 -3.84 10.85 8.84
CA GLU A 108 -3.14 11.49 7.72
C GLU A 108 -2.46 10.45 6.80
N HIS A 109 -1.96 9.34 7.34
CA HIS A 109 -1.47 8.23 6.54
C HIS A 109 -2.57 7.64 5.64
N LEU A 110 -3.79 7.49 6.17
CA LEU A 110 -4.93 7.01 5.38
C LEU A 110 -5.36 8.02 4.33
N ASP A 111 -5.37 9.31 4.67
CA ASP A 111 -5.68 10.40 3.74
C ASP A 111 -4.67 10.43 2.59
N LYS A 112 -3.38 10.28 2.88
CA LYS A 112 -2.33 10.15 1.87
C LYS A 112 -2.51 8.92 0.99
N SER A 113 -2.88 7.78 1.57
CA SER A 113 -3.18 6.55 0.81
C SER A 113 -4.33 6.75 -0.17
N PHE A 114 -5.40 7.40 0.28
CA PHE A 114 -6.56 7.71 -0.56
C PHE A 114 -6.19 8.67 -1.70
N HIS A 115 -5.52 9.78 -1.38
CA HIS A 115 -5.12 10.79 -2.34
C HIS A 115 -4.07 10.29 -3.34
N TYR A 116 -3.20 9.37 -2.94
CA TYR A 116 -2.26 8.73 -3.86
C TYR A 116 -3.00 8.08 -5.04
N THR A 117 -4.04 7.30 -4.76
CA THR A 117 -4.85 6.67 -5.82
C THR A 117 -5.56 7.72 -6.71
N VAL A 118 -6.11 8.78 -6.11
CA VAL A 118 -6.84 9.82 -6.85
C VAL A 118 -5.92 10.63 -7.77
N THR A 119 -4.65 10.77 -7.41
CA THR A 119 -3.67 11.54 -8.19
C THR A 119 -2.93 10.70 -9.25
N HIS A 120 -3.06 9.38 -9.20
CA HIS A 120 -2.42 8.45 -10.14
C HIS A 120 -3.47 7.77 -11.04
N LEU A 121 -4.06 8.57 -11.93
CA LEU A 121 -5.11 8.11 -12.87
C LEU A 121 -4.58 8.06 -14.29
N GLY A 122 -5.00 7.03 -15.01
CA GLY A 122 -4.70 6.85 -16.42
C GLY A 122 -5.68 7.53 -17.36
N PRO A 123 -5.61 7.21 -18.67
CA PRO A 123 -6.40 7.86 -19.71
C PRO A 123 -7.93 7.72 -19.53
N HIS A 124 -8.40 6.62 -18.98
CA HIS A 124 -9.83 6.35 -18.75
C HIS A 124 -10.30 6.78 -17.35
N LYS A 125 -9.46 7.49 -16.59
CA LYS A 125 -9.74 7.91 -15.20
C LYS A 125 -9.85 6.74 -14.21
N LEU A 126 -9.25 5.61 -14.55
CA LEU A 126 -9.03 4.51 -13.63
C LEU A 126 -7.63 4.64 -12.99
N PRO A 127 -7.41 4.07 -11.80
CA PRO A 127 -6.10 4.10 -11.18
C PRO A 127 -5.03 3.42 -12.05
N LEU A 128 -3.88 4.07 -12.17
CA LEU A 128 -2.70 3.46 -12.78
C LEU A 128 -2.27 2.24 -11.96
N ILE A 129 -1.81 1.21 -12.65
CA ILE A 129 -1.37 -0.02 -12.02
C ILE A 129 -0.03 0.13 -11.28
N GLY A 130 0.79 1.13 -11.69
CA GLY A 130 2.16 1.25 -11.24
C GLY A 130 3.02 0.13 -11.81
N ARG A 131 3.92 -0.40 -11.02
CA ARG A 131 4.72 -1.56 -11.39
C ARG A 131 3.88 -2.83 -11.50
N ALA A 132 2.95 -2.99 -10.58
CA ALA A 132 1.98 -4.08 -10.55
C ALA A 132 0.86 -3.76 -9.55
N ASP A 133 -0.19 -4.56 -9.57
CA ASP A 133 -1.19 -4.68 -8.52
C ASP A 133 -1.08 -6.06 -7.84
N TRP A 134 -2.14 -6.50 -7.19
CA TRP A 134 -2.21 -7.80 -6.51
C TRP A 134 -1.85 -9.00 -7.40
N ASN A 135 -1.96 -8.86 -8.72
CA ASN A 135 -1.62 -9.90 -9.67
C ASN A 135 -0.11 -9.99 -9.97
N ASP A 136 0.70 -9.07 -9.47
CA ASP A 136 2.16 -9.04 -9.58
C ASP A 136 2.64 -9.23 -11.03
N CYS A 137 3.37 -10.31 -11.30
CA CYS A 137 3.98 -10.56 -12.62
C CYS A 137 2.99 -10.98 -13.74
N LEU A 138 1.69 -10.97 -13.48
CA LEU A 138 0.67 -11.17 -14.53
C LEU A 138 0.37 -9.89 -15.33
N ASN A 139 0.91 -8.75 -14.91
CA ASN A 139 0.72 -7.47 -15.57
C ASN A 139 1.73 -7.31 -16.72
N LEU A 140 1.28 -7.60 -17.95
CA LEU A 140 2.18 -7.66 -19.10
C LEU A 140 2.50 -6.31 -19.74
N ASN A 141 1.74 -5.26 -19.44
CA ASN A 141 1.89 -3.94 -20.05
C ASN A 141 1.90 -2.79 -19.04
N CYS A 142 2.34 -3.06 -17.83
CA CYS A 142 2.42 -2.05 -16.78
C CYS A 142 3.34 -0.86 -17.11
N PHE A 143 4.31 -1.07 -17.99
CA PHE A 143 5.26 -0.03 -18.44
C PHE A 143 4.90 0.58 -19.79
N SER A 144 3.74 0.27 -20.35
CA SER A 144 3.31 0.83 -21.62
C SER A 144 3.19 2.35 -21.56
N SER A 145 3.57 3.02 -22.64
CA SER A 145 3.45 4.46 -22.79
C SER A 145 2.23 4.90 -23.61
N GLU A 146 1.65 3.95 -24.36
CA GLU A 146 0.51 4.19 -25.22
C GLU A 146 -0.62 3.18 -24.92
N PRO A 147 -1.89 3.61 -25.00
CA PRO A 147 -3.03 2.70 -24.85
C PRO A 147 -2.98 1.58 -25.90
N GLY A 148 -3.26 0.35 -25.48
CA GLY A 148 -3.30 -0.81 -26.36
C GLY A 148 -1.94 -1.46 -26.65
N GLU A 149 -0.86 -0.94 -26.15
CA GLU A 149 0.43 -1.65 -26.17
C GLU A 149 0.32 -2.95 -25.38
N SER A 150 0.91 -4.00 -25.94
CA SER A 150 0.89 -5.34 -25.34
C SER A 150 2.31 -5.91 -25.26
N PHE A 151 3.20 -5.21 -24.60
CA PHE A 151 4.54 -5.69 -24.33
C PHE A 151 4.96 -5.41 -22.89
N GLN A 152 5.88 -6.21 -22.40
CA GLN A 152 6.50 -6.06 -21.10
C GLN A 152 7.93 -5.52 -21.26
N THR A 153 8.28 -4.57 -20.44
CA THR A 153 9.63 -4.02 -20.41
C THR A 153 10.25 -4.22 -19.03
N THR A 154 11.58 -4.12 -18.97
CA THR A 154 12.34 -4.08 -17.72
C THR A 154 12.63 -2.64 -17.29
N GLY A 155 11.95 -1.70 -17.87
CA GLY A 155 12.18 -0.27 -17.69
C GLY A 155 11.71 0.27 -16.34
N PRO A 156 11.24 1.52 -16.33
CA PRO A 156 10.87 2.23 -15.09
C PRO A 156 9.79 1.51 -14.30
N SER A 157 9.62 1.93 -13.08
CA SER A 157 8.68 1.31 -12.13
C SER A 157 7.21 1.62 -12.40
N GLU A 158 6.89 2.51 -13.33
CA GLU A 158 5.51 2.95 -13.60
C GLU A 158 5.33 3.32 -15.05
N GLY A 159 4.22 2.88 -15.66
CA GLY A 159 3.75 3.30 -16.97
C GLY A 159 2.60 4.31 -16.83
N PRO A 160 2.48 5.28 -17.76
CA PRO A 160 1.51 6.36 -17.66
C PRO A 160 0.09 5.99 -18.11
N VAL A 161 -0.12 4.81 -18.70
CA VAL A 161 -1.39 4.43 -19.33
C VAL A 161 -1.97 3.10 -18.89
N ALA A 162 -1.20 2.24 -18.23
CA ALA A 162 -1.68 0.94 -17.76
C ALA A 162 -2.53 1.11 -16.50
N GLU A 163 -3.82 0.88 -16.64
CA GLU A 163 -4.82 1.05 -15.59
C GLU A 163 -5.23 -0.29 -14.97
N SER A 164 -5.55 -0.29 -13.68
CA SER A 164 -6.00 -1.46 -12.95
C SER A 164 -7.46 -1.35 -12.54
N VAL A 165 -8.30 -2.23 -13.09
CA VAL A 165 -9.69 -2.41 -12.65
C VAL A 165 -9.75 -2.99 -11.23
N PHE A 166 -8.76 -3.79 -10.84
CA PHE A 166 -8.65 -4.32 -9.48
C PHE A 166 -8.46 -3.20 -8.46
N ILE A 167 -7.50 -2.29 -8.70
CA ILE A 167 -7.27 -1.12 -7.82
C ILE A 167 -8.51 -0.22 -7.80
N ALA A 168 -9.19 -0.03 -8.94
CA ALA A 168 -10.43 0.73 -8.99
C ALA A 168 -11.52 0.11 -8.09
N GLY A 169 -11.66 -1.21 -8.11
CA GLY A 169 -12.58 -1.94 -7.23
C GLY A 169 -12.21 -1.78 -5.75
N MET A 170 -10.93 -1.88 -5.42
CA MET A 170 -10.42 -1.63 -4.06
C MET A 170 -10.72 -0.19 -3.61
N PHE A 171 -10.44 0.78 -4.48
CA PHE A 171 -10.69 2.20 -4.19
C PHE A 171 -12.17 2.47 -3.88
N VAL A 172 -13.09 1.91 -4.67
CA VAL A 172 -14.53 2.04 -4.41
C VAL A 172 -14.93 1.37 -3.09
N LYS A 173 -14.36 0.21 -2.79
CA LYS A 173 -14.66 -0.53 -1.56
C LYS A 173 -14.11 0.20 -0.34
N TYR A 174 -12.81 0.44 -0.31
CA TYR A 174 -12.12 0.96 0.88
C TYR A 174 -12.23 2.49 1.01
N GLY A 175 -12.43 3.22 -0.08
CA GLY A 175 -12.73 4.64 -0.03
C GLY A 175 -14.10 4.98 0.56
N LYS A 176 -15.02 4.01 0.64
CA LYS A 176 -16.28 4.15 1.41
C LYS A 176 -16.12 3.84 2.89
N GLU A 177 -15.04 3.19 3.23
CA GLU A 177 -14.68 2.87 4.62
C GLU A 177 -13.91 4.02 5.28
N PHE A 178 -13.18 4.78 4.45
CA PHE A 178 -12.47 5.99 4.83
C PHE A 178 -13.40 7.19 4.97
#